data_d2254bde220c7aa68c4ebe5107d008d9
#
_entry.id   d2254bde220c7aa68c4ebe5107d008d9
#
_cell.length_a   1.000
_cell.length_b   1.000
_cell.length_c   1.000
_cell.angle_alpha   90.00
_cell.angle_beta   90.00
_cell.angle_gamma   90.00
#
_symmetry.space_group_name_H-M   'P 1'
#
loop_
_entity.id
_entity.type
_entity.pdbx_description
1 polymer ?
#
loop_
_entity_poly.entity_id
_entity_poly.type
_entity_poly.pdbx_seq_one_letter_code
_entity_poly.pdbx_strand_id
1 'polypeptide(L)'
;MNNLFLVNSFFIGQMIFLSLFYQSILKVKVQKQFVRVSFILALCVLSIQFINSPHEFLKFNLFGITLTSLMIVVFALLHFYNMLTENKSYYYASMGIIIYLLSSTVLFIIGNLTSTLNNDVKYLSWKLNAFLNIVYYLFIMYEWMVSFSNKKVYKANL
;
A
#
# COMPACT_ATOMS: atom_id res chain seq x y z
N MET A 1 -5.42 19.95 -17.64
CA MET A 1 -5.68 19.90 -16.19
C MET A 1 -4.73 18.87 -15.56
N ASN A 2 -4.04 19.26 -14.51
CA ASN A 2 -3.05 18.38 -13.87
C ASN A 2 -3.76 17.49 -12.82
N ASN A 3 -4.00 16.22 -13.16
CA ASN A 3 -4.72 15.29 -12.27
C ASN A 3 -3.83 14.66 -11.18
N LEU A 4 -2.66 15.25 -10.91
CA LEU A 4 -1.68 14.71 -9.95
C LEU A 4 -2.17 14.72 -8.50
N PHE A 5 -3.11 15.62 -8.16
CA PHE A 5 -3.76 15.62 -6.85
C PHE A 5 -4.53 14.31 -6.58
N LEU A 6 -5.08 13.68 -7.63
CA LEU A 6 -5.75 12.38 -7.50
C LEU A 6 -4.78 11.26 -7.09
N VAL A 7 -3.54 11.32 -7.56
CA VAL A 7 -2.49 10.36 -7.19
C VAL A 7 -2.17 10.50 -5.70
N ASN A 8 -1.97 11.71 -5.21
CA ASN A 8 -1.71 11.95 -3.79
C ASN A 8 -2.90 11.51 -2.93
N SER A 9 -4.12 11.86 -3.33
CA SER A 9 -5.34 11.43 -2.64
C SER A 9 -5.49 9.90 -2.63
N PHE A 10 -5.13 9.22 -3.72
CA PHE A 10 -5.16 7.76 -3.81
C PHE A 10 -4.21 7.12 -2.78
N PHE A 11 -2.94 7.56 -2.71
CA PHE A 11 -1.97 6.98 -1.77
C PHE A 11 -2.31 7.28 -0.31
N ILE A 12 -2.85 8.48 0.00
CA ILE A 12 -3.35 8.80 1.34
C ILE A 12 -4.54 7.91 1.70
N GLY A 13 -5.51 7.78 0.81
CA GLY A 13 -6.67 6.91 0.99
C GLY A 13 -6.26 5.45 1.18
N GLN A 14 -5.34 4.96 0.33
CA GLN A 14 -4.77 3.62 0.45
C GLN A 14 -4.07 3.40 1.80
N MET A 15 -3.29 4.39 2.27
CA MET A 15 -2.66 4.34 3.59
C MET A 15 -3.72 4.22 4.70
N ILE A 16 -4.80 5.00 4.66
CA ILE A 16 -5.88 4.96 5.66
C ILE A 16 -6.51 3.57 5.68
N PHE A 17 -6.99 3.08 4.54
CA PHE A 17 -7.71 1.80 4.48
C PHE A 17 -6.82 0.61 4.84
N LEU A 18 -5.58 0.57 4.34
CA LEU A 18 -4.67 -0.54 4.64
C LEU A 18 -4.15 -0.50 6.08
N SER A 19 -3.95 0.68 6.67
CA SER A 19 -3.60 0.77 8.10
C SER A 19 -4.73 0.25 8.99
N LEU A 20 -5.98 0.59 8.70
CA LEU A 20 -7.15 0.06 9.40
C LEU A 20 -7.29 -1.46 9.20
N PHE A 21 -7.06 -1.94 7.99
CA PHE A 21 -7.05 -3.36 7.68
C PHE A 21 -6.00 -4.11 8.52
N TYR A 22 -4.72 -3.68 8.52
CA TYR A 22 -3.68 -4.32 9.31
C TYR A 22 -3.94 -4.20 10.82
N GLN A 23 -4.47 -3.07 11.28
CA GLN A 23 -4.87 -2.93 12.68
C GLN A 23 -5.96 -3.94 13.09
N SER A 24 -6.86 -4.32 12.18
CA SER A 24 -7.93 -5.29 12.45
C SER A 24 -7.41 -6.73 12.47
N ILE A 25 -6.51 -7.11 11.56
CA ILE A 25 -6.05 -8.49 11.40
C ILE A 25 -4.88 -8.88 12.30
N LEU A 26 -4.02 -7.94 12.70
CA LEU A 26 -2.95 -8.19 13.66
C LEU A 26 -3.55 -8.56 15.02
N LYS A 27 -2.99 -9.57 15.71
CA LYS A 27 -3.50 -10.04 17.01
C LYS A 27 -2.71 -9.48 18.19
N VAL A 28 -1.41 -9.27 18.01
CA VAL A 28 -0.50 -8.81 19.05
C VAL A 28 -0.76 -7.35 19.39
N LYS A 29 -1.07 -7.06 20.66
CA LYS A 29 -1.42 -5.70 21.13
C LYS A 29 -0.35 -4.66 20.81
N VAL A 30 0.93 -5.02 21.01
CA VAL A 30 2.07 -4.11 20.74
C VAL A 30 2.13 -3.74 19.25
N GLN A 31 1.93 -4.72 18.35
CA GLN A 31 1.90 -4.46 16.91
C GLN A 31 0.72 -3.59 16.49
N LYS A 32 -0.46 -3.82 17.07
CA LYS A 32 -1.63 -2.94 16.83
C LYS A 32 -1.36 -1.51 17.26
N GLN A 33 -0.73 -1.33 18.41
CA GLN A 33 -0.36 0.00 18.91
C GLN A 33 0.69 0.64 18.01
N PHE A 34 1.70 -0.12 17.58
CA PHE A 34 2.70 0.35 16.62
C PHE A 34 2.06 0.85 15.31
N VAL A 35 1.16 0.05 14.71
CA VAL A 35 0.42 0.44 13.50
C VAL A 35 -0.35 1.75 13.72
N ARG A 36 -1.07 1.85 14.84
CA ARG A 36 -1.86 3.05 15.17
C ARG A 36 -0.99 4.29 15.33
N VAL A 37 0.09 4.18 16.09
CA VAL A 37 1.00 5.32 16.35
C VAL A 37 1.69 5.75 15.06
N SER A 38 2.23 4.79 14.29
CA SER A 38 2.89 5.09 13.00
C SER A 38 1.92 5.73 12.01
N PHE A 39 0.68 5.26 11.94
CA PHE A 39 -0.36 5.84 11.10
C PHE A 39 -0.68 7.30 11.48
N ILE A 40 -0.86 7.59 12.77
CA ILE A 40 -1.12 8.96 13.25
C ILE A 40 0.09 9.85 12.97
N LEU A 41 1.31 9.37 13.22
CA LEU A 41 2.53 10.13 12.93
C LEU A 41 2.66 10.45 11.44
N ALA A 42 2.38 9.49 10.55
CA ALA A 42 2.42 9.72 9.11
C ALA A 42 1.38 10.77 8.67
N LEU A 43 0.16 10.72 9.21
CA LEU A 43 -0.85 11.75 8.95
C LEU A 43 -0.40 13.13 9.44
N CYS A 44 0.22 13.24 10.62
CA CYS A 44 0.76 14.50 11.13
C CYS A 44 1.86 15.04 10.20
N VAL A 45 2.80 14.20 9.78
CA VAL A 45 3.90 14.59 8.87
C VAL A 45 3.36 15.10 7.54
N LEU A 46 2.42 14.38 6.91
CA LEU A 46 1.79 14.80 5.66
C LEU A 46 0.97 16.09 5.83
N SER A 47 0.26 16.24 6.94
CA SER A 47 -0.50 17.46 7.24
C SER A 47 0.41 18.67 7.38
N ILE A 48 1.52 18.55 8.12
CA ILE A 48 2.53 19.61 8.27
C ILE A 48 3.14 19.96 6.90
N GLN A 49 3.48 18.96 6.08
CA GLN A 49 4.00 19.18 4.72
C GLN A 49 3.01 19.99 3.87
N PHE A 50 1.73 19.62 3.86
CA PHE A 50 0.74 20.31 3.03
C PHE A 50 0.34 21.68 3.57
N ILE A 51 0.40 21.91 4.89
CA ILE A 51 0.21 23.24 5.48
C ILE A 51 1.35 24.18 5.09
N ASN A 52 2.60 23.70 5.18
CA ASN A 52 3.78 24.50 4.84
C ASN A 52 3.94 24.71 3.31
N SER A 53 3.49 23.76 2.51
CA SER A 53 3.65 23.79 1.04
C SER A 53 2.39 23.25 0.34
N PRO A 54 1.28 24.01 0.29
CA PRO A 54 0.01 23.54 -0.28
C PRO A 54 0.11 23.11 -1.74
N HIS A 55 1.04 23.69 -2.51
CA HIS A 55 1.27 23.35 -3.90
C HIS A 55 1.79 21.92 -4.10
N GLU A 56 2.44 21.31 -3.08
CA GLU A 56 2.90 19.93 -3.13
C GLU A 56 1.74 18.91 -3.23
N PHE A 57 0.56 19.27 -2.73
CA PHE A 57 -0.64 18.45 -2.91
C PHE A 57 -1.10 18.38 -4.37
N LEU A 58 -0.88 19.45 -5.13
CA LEU A 58 -1.25 19.57 -6.55
C LEU A 58 -0.17 19.02 -7.50
N LYS A 59 1.03 18.70 -6.98
CA LYS A 59 2.15 18.12 -7.72
C LYS A 59 2.31 16.63 -7.37
N PHE A 60 3.21 15.97 -8.08
CA PHE A 60 3.61 14.61 -7.76
C PHE A 60 4.49 14.61 -6.50
N ASN A 61 3.91 14.24 -5.37
CA ASN A 61 4.59 14.22 -4.06
C ASN A 61 5.27 12.87 -3.83
N LEU A 62 6.50 12.70 -4.35
CA LEU A 62 7.29 11.48 -4.20
C LEU A 62 7.53 11.13 -2.73
N PHE A 63 7.80 12.12 -1.86
CA PHE A 63 8.01 11.89 -0.44
C PHE A 63 6.77 11.28 0.22
N GLY A 64 5.58 11.86 -0.01
CA GLY A 64 4.33 11.37 0.55
C GLY A 64 4.02 9.94 0.08
N ILE A 65 4.20 9.67 -1.22
CA ILE A 65 3.99 8.34 -1.82
C ILE A 65 4.94 7.31 -1.20
N THR A 66 6.23 7.64 -1.10
CA THR A 66 7.23 6.73 -0.53
C THR A 66 6.97 6.46 0.95
N LEU A 67 6.69 7.49 1.74
CA LEU A 67 6.39 7.37 3.16
C LEU A 67 5.18 6.46 3.41
N THR A 68 4.07 6.72 2.73
CA THR A 68 2.83 5.94 2.89
C THR A 68 3.01 4.49 2.45
N SER A 69 3.66 4.26 1.31
CA SER A 69 3.88 2.92 0.76
C SER A 69 4.80 2.09 1.65
N LEU A 70 5.95 2.62 2.06
CA LEU A 70 6.90 1.87 2.91
C LEU A 70 6.31 1.57 4.29
N MET A 71 5.53 2.48 4.86
CA MET A 71 4.85 2.23 6.12
C MET A 71 3.89 1.04 6.02
N ILE A 72 3.08 0.96 4.97
CA ILE A 72 2.17 -0.16 4.74
C ILE A 72 2.95 -1.47 4.50
N VAL A 73 4.07 -1.43 3.79
CA VAL A 73 4.94 -2.59 3.61
C VAL A 73 5.43 -3.12 4.96
N VAL A 74 5.83 -2.25 5.89
CA VAL A 74 6.22 -2.67 7.25
C VAL A 74 5.04 -3.36 7.96
N PHE A 75 3.82 -2.84 7.86
CA PHE A 75 2.65 -3.47 8.46
C PHE A 75 2.36 -4.85 7.84
N ALA A 76 2.50 -4.97 6.54
CA ALA A 76 2.37 -6.24 5.83
C ALA A 76 3.44 -7.25 6.27
N LEU A 77 4.69 -6.82 6.44
CA LEU A 77 5.78 -7.67 6.94
C LEU A 77 5.53 -8.13 8.38
N LEU A 78 5.00 -7.28 9.26
CA LEU A 78 4.58 -7.70 10.61
C LEU A 78 3.50 -8.79 10.55
N HIS A 79 2.53 -8.64 9.65
CA HIS A 79 1.51 -9.66 9.43
C HIS A 79 2.13 -10.97 8.90
N PHE A 80 3.06 -10.93 7.94
CA PHE A 80 3.79 -12.11 7.48
C PHE A 80 4.57 -12.80 8.59
N TYR A 81 5.26 -12.02 9.42
CA TYR A 81 5.99 -12.57 10.56
C TYR A 81 5.06 -13.38 11.48
N ASN A 82 3.86 -12.86 11.77
CA ASN A 82 2.90 -13.59 12.60
C ASN A 82 2.41 -14.88 11.93
N MET A 83 2.30 -14.92 10.61
CA MET A 83 1.90 -16.12 9.88
C MET A 83 2.93 -17.25 9.87
N LEU A 84 4.14 -17.03 10.37
CA LEU A 84 5.11 -18.10 10.60
C LEU A 84 4.68 -19.05 11.73
N THR A 85 3.93 -18.53 12.71
CA THR A 85 3.50 -19.27 13.90
C THR A 85 1.97 -19.43 14.00
N GLU A 86 1.21 -18.69 13.18
CA GLU A 86 -0.24 -18.68 13.19
C GLU A 86 -0.85 -19.20 11.87
N ASN A 87 -2.17 -19.39 11.87
CA ASN A 87 -2.91 -19.76 10.66
C ASN A 87 -2.78 -18.68 9.58
N LYS A 88 -2.49 -19.10 8.37
CA LYS A 88 -2.35 -18.23 7.20
C LYS A 88 -3.72 -17.64 6.80
N SER A 89 -3.96 -16.40 7.21
CA SER A 89 -5.12 -15.63 6.78
C SER A 89 -4.67 -14.38 6.03
N TYR A 90 -5.35 -14.04 4.93
CA TYR A 90 -5.01 -12.89 4.07
C TYR A 90 -3.56 -12.92 3.54
N TYR A 91 -3.04 -14.15 3.30
CA TYR A 91 -1.67 -14.36 2.82
C TYR A 91 -1.43 -13.72 1.46
N TYR A 92 -2.27 -14.07 0.47
CA TYR A 92 -2.12 -13.57 -0.89
C TYR A 92 -2.39 -12.07 -0.99
N ALA A 93 -3.34 -11.55 -0.23
CA ALA A 93 -3.60 -10.12 -0.16
C ALA A 93 -2.36 -9.35 0.34
N SER A 94 -1.76 -9.78 1.45
CA SER A 94 -0.55 -9.15 1.99
C SER A 94 0.65 -9.28 1.04
N MET A 95 0.78 -10.42 0.34
CA MET A 95 1.82 -10.62 -0.67
C MET A 95 1.66 -9.64 -1.84
N GLY A 96 0.44 -9.51 -2.36
CA GLY A 96 0.13 -8.56 -3.42
C GLY A 96 0.41 -7.11 -3.02
N ILE A 97 0.06 -6.73 -1.79
CA ILE A 97 0.34 -5.39 -1.23
C ILE A 97 1.85 -5.11 -1.19
N ILE A 98 2.67 -6.04 -0.69
CA ILE A 98 4.13 -5.86 -0.60
C ILE A 98 4.73 -5.72 -2.01
N ILE A 99 4.41 -6.65 -2.92
CA ILE A 99 4.95 -6.65 -4.29
C ILE A 99 4.57 -5.33 -4.98
N TYR A 100 3.30 -4.95 -4.91
CA TYR A 100 2.81 -3.73 -5.57
C TYR A 100 3.48 -2.48 -5.00
N LEU A 101 3.45 -2.28 -3.67
CA LEU A 101 3.93 -1.05 -3.06
C LEU A 101 5.45 -0.88 -3.17
N LEU A 102 6.24 -1.96 -3.01
CA LEU A 102 7.69 -1.88 -3.19
C LEU A 102 8.04 -1.58 -4.64
N SER A 103 7.51 -2.35 -5.59
CA SER A 103 7.80 -2.16 -7.01
C SER A 103 7.33 -0.80 -7.51
N SER A 104 6.14 -0.36 -7.11
CA SER A 104 5.57 0.95 -7.44
C SER A 104 6.44 2.10 -6.91
N THR A 105 6.90 1.99 -5.66
CA THR A 105 7.78 3.00 -5.05
C THR A 105 9.10 3.12 -5.83
N VAL A 106 9.72 1.99 -6.18
CA VAL A 106 10.95 1.98 -6.99
C VAL A 106 10.71 2.61 -8.37
N LEU A 107 9.61 2.24 -9.05
CA LEU A 107 9.26 2.82 -10.35
C LEU A 107 9.05 4.33 -10.29
N PHE A 108 8.41 4.84 -9.23
CA PHE A 108 8.20 6.28 -9.06
C PHE A 108 9.49 7.03 -8.74
N ILE A 109 10.39 6.44 -7.95
CA ILE A 109 11.72 7.01 -7.71
C ILE A 109 12.51 7.10 -9.02
N ILE A 110 12.58 6.00 -9.79
CA ILE A 110 13.28 5.98 -11.07
C ILE A 110 12.63 6.97 -12.04
N GLY A 111 11.31 6.93 -12.20
CA GLY A 111 10.58 7.83 -13.09
C GLY A 111 10.75 9.30 -12.73
N ASN A 112 10.86 9.64 -11.45
CA ASN A 112 11.12 11.01 -11.01
C ASN A 112 12.57 11.44 -11.27
N LEU A 113 13.55 10.59 -10.96
CA LEU A 113 14.98 10.88 -11.19
C LEU A 113 15.31 11.04 -12.67
N THR A 114 14.66 10.26 -13.54
CA THR A 114 14.91 10.27 -14.97
C THR A 114 14.01 11.24 -15.74
N SER A 115 13.05 11.87 -15.10
CA SER A 115 12.06 12.75 -15.73
C SER A 115 12.65 13.97 -16.45
N THR A 116 13.84 14.42 -16.02
CA THR A 116 14.59 15.52 -16.62
C THR A 116 15.48 15.06 -17.79
N LEU A 117 15.77 13.75 -17.87
CA LEU A 117 16.71 13.18 -18.83
C LEU A 117 15.99 12.53 -20.03
N ASN A 118 14.90 11.81 -19.78
CA ASN A 118 14.18 11.07 -20.81
C ASN A 118 12.70 10.90 -20.48
N ASN A 119 11.83 11.47 -21.31
CA ASN A 119 10.38 11.36 -21.16
C ASN A 119 9.86 9.92 -21.39
N ASP A 120 10.55 9.10 -22.20
CA ASP A 120 10.14 7.72 -22.49
C ASP A 120 10.23 6.85 -21.24
N VAL A 121 11.27 7.03 -20.42
CA VAL A 121 11.45 6.29 -19.14
C VAL A 121 10.35 6.67 -18.14
N LYS A 122 9.99 7.94 -18.06
CA LYS A 122 8.86 8.39 -17.23
C LYS A 122 7.56 7.72 -17.67
N TYR A 123 7.27 7.70 -18.97
CA TYR A 123 6.07 7.07 -19.51
C TYR A 123 6.04 5.55 -19.30
N LEU A 124 7.20 4.89 -19.45
CA LEU A 124 7.37 3.47 -19.15
C LEU A 124 7.09 3.16 -17.67
N SER A 125 7.60 3.97 -16.75
CA SER A 125 7.36 3.81 -15.31
C SER A 125 5.85 3.86 -14.97
N TRP A 126 5.09 4.76 -15.58
CA TRP A 126 3.64 4.82 -15.40
C TRP A 126 2.91 3.60 -15.95
N LYS A 127 3.30 3.10 -17.13
CA LYS A 127 2.74 1.88 -17.73
C LYS A 127 3.01 0.66 -16.86
N LEU A 128 4.26 0.51 -16.37
CA LEU A 128 4.64 -0.60 -15.49
C LEU A 128 3.88 -0.53 -14.17
N ASN A 129 3.70 0.67 -13.60
CA ASN A 129 2.90 0.83 -12.39
C ASN A 129 1.43 0.44 -12.60
N ALA A 130 0.84 0.78 -13.75
CA ALA A 130 -0.52 0.34 -14.09
C ALA A 130 -0.61 -1.19 -14.19
N PHE A 131 0.38 -1.85 -14.79
CA PHE A 131 0.46 -3.32 -14.85
C PHE A 131 0.57 -3.94 -13.44
N LEU A 132 1.45 -3.40 -12.58
CA LEU A 132 1.59 -3.85 -11.20
C LEU A 132 0.28 -3.72 -10.41
N ASN A 133 -0.49 -2.68 -10.67
CA ASN A 133 -1.80 -2.48 -10.04
C ASN A 133 -2.80 -3.57 -10.46
N ILE A 134 -2.78 -4.01 -11.71
CA ILE A 134 -3.59 -5.15 -12.17
C ILE A 134 -3.17 -6.43 -11.42
N VAL A 135 -1.86 -6.70 -11.34
CA VAL A 135 -1.33 -7.87 -10.60
C VAL A 135 -1.78 -7.82 -9.14
N TYR A 136 -1.71 -6.67 -8.50
CA TYR A 136 -2.19 -6.46 -7.12
C TYR A 136 -3.66 -6.85 -6.96
N TYR A 137 -4.54 -6.39 -7.85
CA TYR A 137 -5.96 -6.76 -7.79
C TYR A 137 -6.21 -8.25 -8.05
N LEU A 138 -5.38 -8.92 -8.88
CA LEU A 138 -5.46 -10.36 -9.05
C LEU A 138 -5.14 -11.13 -7.75
N PHE A 139 -4.14 -10.67 -6.97
CA PHE A 139 -3.86 -11.24 -5.64
C PHE A 139 -5.03 -11.05 -4.67
N ILE A 140 -5.67 -9.88 -4.64
CA ILE A 140 -6.85 -9.61 -3.82
C ILE A 140 -8.02 -10.52 -4.21
N MET A 141 -8.27 -10.64 -5.52
CA MET A 141 -9.33 -11.51 -6.05
C MET A 141 -9.07 -12.98 -5.69
N TYR A 142 -7.84 -13.45 -5.82
CA TYR A 142 -7.46 -14.81 -5.47
C TYR A 142 -7.64 -15.08 -3.97
N GLU A 143 -7.21 -14.18 -3.10
CA GLU A 143 -7.45 -14.26 -1.65
C GLU A 143 -8.95 -14.38 -1.34
N TRP A 144 -9.77 -13.57 -2.01
CA TRP A 144 -11.22 -13.61 -1.82
C TRP A 144 -11.80 -14.98 -2.22
N MET A 145 -11.39 -15.53 -3.38
CA MET A 145 -11.85 -16.86 -3.83
C MET A 145 -11.46 -17.97 -2.86
N VAL A 146 -10.22 -17.98 -2.38
CA VAL A 146 -9.72 -18.98 -1.40
C VAL A 146 -10.48 -18.86 -0.08
N SER A 147 -10.69 -17.64 0.42
CA SER A 147 -11.43 -17.40 1.67
C SER A 147 -12.89 -17.84 1.59
N PHE A 148 -13.53 -17.67 0.42
CA PHE A 148 -14.91 -18.12 0.21
C PHE A 148 -15.02 -19.63 0.07
N SER A 149 -14.08 -20.28 -0.62
CA SER A 149 -14.03 -21.74 -0.79
C SER A 149 -13.90 -22.43 0.57
N ASN A 150 -12.98 -21.97 1.42
CA ASN A 150 -12.76 -22.54 2.74
C ASN A 150 -14.00 -22.40 3.66
N LYS A 151 -14.74 -21.30 3.58
CA LYS A 151 -16.00 -21.12 4.34
C LYS A 151 -17.10 -22.09 3.89
N LYS A 152 -17.17 -22.43 2.61
CA LYS A 152 -18.18 -23.41 2.09
C LYS A 152 -17.88 -24.81 2.60
N VAL A 153 -16.61 -25.23 2.59
CA VAL A 153 -16.19 -26.56 3.09
C VAL A 153 -16.49 -26.69 4.57
N TYR A 154 -16.22 -25.66 5.38
CA TYR A 154 -16.50 -25.68 6.80
C TYR A 154 -18.00 -25.79 7.12
N LYS A 155 -18.87 -25.12 6.36
CA LYS A 155 -20.33 -25.21 6.51
C LYS A 155 -20.94 -26.54 6.02
N ALA A 156 -20.27 -27.25 5.12
CA ALA A 156 -20.75 -28.54 4.62
C ALA A 156 -20.40 -29.70 5.55
N ASN A 157 -19.49 -29.49 6.50
CA ASN A 157 -19.04 -30.48 7.50
C ASN A 157 -19.67 -30.30 8.88
N LEU A 158 -20.61 -29.37 9.03
CA LEU A 158 -21.46 -29.16 10.20
C LEU A 158 -22.89 -29.64 9.95
#